data_eb643e39e3cce4fe8b5c471139548cfa
#
_entry.id   eb643e39e3cce4fe8b5c471139548cfa
#
_cell.length_a   1.000
_cell.length_b   1.000
_cell.length_c   1.000
_cell.angle_alpha   90.00
_cell.angle_beta   90.00
_cell.angle_gamma   90.00
#
_symmetry.space_group_name_H-M   'P 1'
#
loop_
_entity.id
_entity.type
_entity.pdbx_description
1 polymer ?
#
loop_
_entity_poly.entity_id
_entity_poly.type
_entity_poly.pdbx_seq_one_letter_code
_entity_poly.pdbx_strand_id
1 'polypeptide(L)'
;MHTLLLYGKNTKKGVFSGPLWNFSLCYASVLKGGITNMKKMIALFAGVVLTASMLVFPVSAAQEISVEFNGEIVKLDQTPVMENGRVLVPFKFFADTFGATTSWDAETKTVTCTYGETTISMTAHSQVMKLDGKNIAVEVPVDIINSKVMVPIRVIATSFGANVSWDSDRKTAVINTG
;
A
#
# COMPACT_ATOMS: atom_id res chain seq x y z
N MET A 1 55.01 -24.12 24.58
CA MET A 1 54.60 -25.25 23.74
C MET A 1 53.45 -24.76 22.90
N HIS A 2 53.76 -24.26 21.70
CA HIS A 2 53.65 -24.94 20.42
C HIS A 2 52.33 -25.66 20.24
N THR A 3 51.46 -25.27 19.33
CA THR A 3 51.48 -25.47 17.88
C THR A 3 50.22 -24.80 17.31
N LEU A 4 50.19 -23.83 16.52
CA LEU A 4 50.31 -23.64 15.05
C LEU A 4 49.43 -24.56 14.17
N LEU A 5 48.71 -23.88 13.23
CA LEU A 5 48.21 -24.37 11.94
C LEU A 5 46.73 -24.82 11.95
N LEU A 6 45.84 -24.45 11.03
CA LEU A 6 45.89 -24.04 9.60
C LEU A 6 44.61 -23.31 9.22
N TYR A 7 44.67 -22.20 8.65
CA TYR A 7 44.23 -21.69 7.35
C TYR A 7 43.34 -22.66 6.53
N GLY A 8 42.11 -22.31 6.38
CA GLY A 8 41.14 -22.92 5.49
C GLY A 8 40.32 -21.85 4.77
N LYS A 9 40.85 -21.31 3.67
CA LYS A 9 40.10 -20.57 2.65
C LYS A 9 38.98 -21.47 2.14
N ASN A 10 37.75 -21.02 2.24
CA ASN A 10 36.70 -21.55 1.38
C ASN A 10 35.80 -20.41 0.88
N THR A 11 36.21 -19.87 -0.23
CA THR A 11 35.45 -18.96 -1.08
C THR A 11 34.32 -19.77 -1.74
N LYS A 12 33.13 -19.75 -1.22
CA LYS A 12 31.94 -20.12 -2.00
C LYS A 12 31.32 -18.86 -2.57
N LYS A 13 31.57 -18.66 -3.86
CA LYS A 13 30.87 -17.72 -4.73
C LYS A 13 29.38 -18.04 -4.72
N GLY A 14 28.60 -17.25 -4.04
CA GLY A 14 27.14 -17.21 -4.21
C GLY A 14 26.84 -16.58 -5.58
N VAL A 15 26.31 -17.39 -6.47
CA VAL A 15 25.81 -16.94 -7.77
C VAL A 15 24.51 -16.17 -7.51
N PHE A 16 24.61 -14.85 -7.59
CA PHE A 16 23.45 -13.97 -7.63
C PHE A 16 22.96 -13.91 -9.08
N SER A 17 21.95 -14.68 -9.43
CA SER A 17 21.26 -14.63 -10.72
C SER A 17 20.12 -13.62 -10.65
N GLY A 18 20.41 -12.37 -10.97
CA GLY A 18 19.42 -11.35 -11.29
C GLY A 18 19.81 -10.65 -12.59
N PRO A 19 18.88 -10.31 -13.49
CA PRO A 19 19.21 -9.69 -14.75
C PRO A 19 19.55 -8.21 -14.53
N LEU A 20 20.81 -7.94 -14.26
CA LEU A 20 21.34 -6.57 -14.32
C LEU A 20 21.73 -6.30 -15.75
N TRP A 21 21.08 -5.36 -16.35
CA TRP A 21 21.28 -4.78 -17.65
C TRP A 21 22.73 -4.28 -17.83
N ASN A 22 23.57 -5.13 -18.40
CA ASN A 22 24.95 -4.77 -18.70
C ASN A 22 25.00 -4.02 -20.04
N PHE A 23 24.58 -2.76 -20.04
CA PHE A 23 24.75 -1.85 -21.19
C PHE A 23 26.18 -1.43 -21.44
N SER A 24 27.11 -1.79 -20.56
CA SER A 24 28.52 -1.33 -20.65
C SER A 24 29.42 -2.19 -21.53
N LEU A 25 29.00 -3.40 -21.92
CA LEU A 25 29.86 -4.34 -22.67
C LEU A 25 29.66 -4.33 -24.21
N CYS A 26 28.61 -3.70 -24.71
CA CYS A 26 28.40 -3.55 -26.14
C CYS A 26 29.15 -2.37 -26.76
N TYR A 27 29.66 -1.41 -25.96
CA TYR A 27 30.37 -0.24 -26.50
C TYR A 27 31.83 -0.47 -26.75
N ALA A 28 32.46 -1.47 -26.15
CA ALA A 28 33.90 -1.69 -26.22
C ALA A 28 34.35 -2.54 -27.44
N SER A 29 33.45 -3.25 -28.12
CA SER A 29 33.81 -4.09 -29.27
C SER A 29 33.71 -3.39 -30.62
N VAL A 30 33.13 -2.19 -30.68
CA VAL A 30 32.96 -1.43 -31.93
C VAL A 30 34.16 -0.57 -32.29
N LEU A 31 35.10 -0.33 -31.36
CA LEU A 31 36.24 0.57 -31.57
C LEU A 31 37.50 -0.11 -32.12
N LYS A 32 37.46 -1.41 -32.48
CA LYS A 32 38.63 -2.11 -33.09
C LYS A 32 38.51 -2.41 -34.58
N GLY A 33 37.50 -1.90 -35.27
CA GLY A 33 37.39 -1.99 -36.72
C GLY A 33 37.76 -0.67 -37.39
N GLY A 34 38.78 -0.72 -38.25
CA GLY A 34 39.38 0.43 -38.90
C GLY A 34 38.45 1.40 -39.61
N ILE A 35 38.84 2.64 -39.58
CA ILE A 35 38.20 3.84 -40.13
C ILE A 35 38.17 3.81 -41.67
N THR A 36 37.25 3.09 -42.26
CA THR A 36 36.95 3.22 -43.69
C THR A 36 35.43 3.04 -43.92
N ASN A 37 34.79 4.15 -44.23
CA ASN A 37 33.36 4.34 -44.58
C ASN A 37 32.47 5.02 -43.53
N MET A 38 32.97 6.13 -43.01
CA MET A 38 32.18 6.95 -42.07
C MET A 38 30.93 7.57 -42.66
N LYS A 39 30.82 7.70 -43.99
CA LYS A 39 29.64 8.32 -44.64
C LYS A 39 28.43 7.38 -44.79
N LYS A 40 28.63 6.07 -44.76
CA LYS A 40 27.51 5.09 -44.85
C LYS A 40 26.99 4.62 -43.51
N MET A 41 27.76 4.75 -42.44
CA MET A 41 27.37 4.34 -41.08
C MET A 41 26.47 5.38 -40.38
N ILE A 42 26.60 6.67 -40.74
CA ILE A 42 25.78 7.74 -40.15
C ILE A 42 24.30 7.62 -40.57
N ALA A 43 24.04 7.12 -41.78
CA ALA A 43 22.68 6.93 -42.26
C ALA A 43 21.93 5.76 -41.59
N LEU A 44 22.66 4.75 -41.08
CA LEU A 44 22.07 3.60 -40.38
C LEU A 44 21.80 3.90 -38.91
N PHE A 45 22.60 4.77 -38.26
CA PHE A 45 22.38 5.17 -36.88
C PHE A 45 21.24 6.18 -36.69
N ALA A 46 21.01 7.03 -37.71
CA ALA A 46 19.89 7.99 -37.66
C ALA A 46 18.50 7.33 -37.75
N GLY A 47 18.42 6.13 -38.36
CA GLY A 47 17.17 5.38 -38.50
C GLY A 47 16.76 4.63 -37.23
N VAL A 48 17.71 4.24 -36.38
CA VAL A 48 17.42 3.44 -35.17
C VAL A 48 17.03 4.32 -33.99
N VAL A 49 17.50 5.57 -33.95
CA VAL A 49 17.18 6.51 -32.83
C VAL A 49 15.75 7.07 -32.97
N LEU A 50 15.18 7.13 -34.19
CA LEU A 50 13.84 7.67 -34.42
C LEU A 50 12.69 6.67 -34.12
N THR A 51 12.97 5.38 -33.98
CA THR A 51 11.93 4.37 -33.73
C THR A 51 11.81 3.94 -32.25
N ALA A 52 12.72 4.40 -31.39
CA ALA A 52 12.73 4.05 -29.96
C ALA A 52 11.87 4.97 -29.07
N SER A 53 11.22 6.00 -29.62
CA SER A 53 10.61 7.08 -28.83
C SER A 53 9.12 6.95 -28.59
N MET A 54 8.46 5.80 -28.82
CA MET A 54 7.01 5.67 -28.64
C MET A 54 6.52 4.44 -27.89
N LEU A 55 7.28 3.92 -26.94
CA LEU A 55 6.72 3.04 -25.93
C LEU A 55 6.48 3.81 -24.62
N VAL A 56 5.61 4.82 -24.67
CA VAL A 56 4.96 5.32 -23.47
C VAL A 56 3.95 4.25 -23.08
N PHE A 57 4.36 3.31 -22.24
CA PHE A 57 3.40 2.47 -21.53
C PHE A 57 2.60 3.39 -20.62
N PRO A 58 1.26 3.45 -20.74
CA PRO A 58 0.47 4.12 -19.73
C PRO A 58 0.76 3.39 -18.42
N VAL A 59 1.44 4.06 -17.50
CA VAL A 59 1.46 3.63 -16.10
C VAL A 59 0.00 3.72 -15.67
N SER A 60 -0.67 2.58 -15.65
CA SER A 60 -1.98 2.48 -15.01
C SER A 60 -1.72 2.81 -13.53
N ALA A 61 -2.01 4.03 -13.14
CA ALA A 61 -2.02 4.40 -11.74
C ALA A 61 -3.01 3.44 -11.07
N ALA A 62 -2.53 2.58 -10.18
CA ALA A 62 -3.41 1.76 -9.36
C ALA A 62 -4.34 2.74 -8.64
N GLN A 63 -5.63 2.69 -8.97
CA GLN A 63 -6.62 3.61 -8.40
C GLN A 63 -6.71 3.28 -6.91
N GLU A 64 -6.23 4.20 -6.09
CA GLU A 64 -6.24 4.06 -4.63
C GLU A 64 -7.68 4.13 -4.10
N ILE A 65 -7.92 3.45 -2.99
CA ILE A 65 -9.21 3.51 -2.31
C ILE A 65 -9.35 4.87 -1.66
N SER A 66 -10.48 5.51 -1.90
CA SER A 66 -10.84 6.81 -1.34
C SER A 66 -12.03 6.69 -0.38
N VAL A 67 -12.19 7.67 0.46
CA VAL A 67 -13.37 7.82 1.35
C VAL A 67 -14.00 9.16 1.09
N GLU A 68 -15.30 9.15 0.85
CA GLU A 68 -16.15 10.32 0.68
C GLU A 68 -17.10 10.41 1.88
N PHE A 69 -17.18 11.59 2.49
CA PHE A 69 -18.07 11.85 3.62
C PHE A 69 -18.95 13.06 3.28
N ASN A 70 -20.26 12.85 3.23
CA ASN A 70 -21.24 13.88 2.88
C ASN A 70 -20.91 14.64 1.58
N GLY A 71 -20.40 13.91 0.56
CA GLY A 71 -20.07 14.46 -0.75
C GLY A 71 -18.64 15.03 -0.88
N GLU A 72 -17.84 15.01 0.19
CA GLU A 72 -16.45 15.49 0.16
C GLU A 72 -15.46 14.34 0.31
N ILE A 73 -14.40 14.33 -0.52
CA ILE A 73 -13.31 13.35 -0.37
C ILE A 73 -12.48 13.70 0.86
N VAL A 74 -12.39 12.76 1.78
CA VAL A 74 -11.61 12.92 3.02
C VAL A 74 -10.17 12.52 2.80
N LYS A 75 -9.25 13.42 3.16
CA LYS A 75 -7.82 13.10 3.16
C LYS A 75 -7.45 12.38 4.45
N LEU A 76 -7.01 11.13 4.29
CA LEU A 76 -6.59 10.28 5.40
C LEU A 76 -5.07 10.30 5.57
N ASP A 77 -4.59 10.11 6.77
CA ASP A 77 -3.17 10.02 7.10
C ASP A 77 -2.54 8.65 6.74
N GLN A 78 -3.36 7.68 6.44
CA GLN A 78 -3.03 6.35 5.92
C GLN A 78 -4.06 5.95 4.87
N THR A 79 -3.59 5.50 3.71
CA THR A 79 -4.47 5.00 2.64
C THR A 79 -5.36 3.88 3.15
N PRO A 80 -6.67 3.92 2.88
CA PRO A 80 -7.58 2.83 3.20
C PRO A 80 -7.15 1.52 2.54
N VAL A 81 -7.42 0.42 3.21
CA VAL A 81 -7.09 -0.93 2.72
C VAL A 81 -8.38 -1.72 2.54
N MET A 82 -8.46 -2.51 1.48
CA MET A 82 -9.56 -3.46 1.31
C MET A 82 -9.12 -4.84 1.76
N GLU A 83 -9.81 -5.36 2.76
CA GLU A 83 -9.59 -6.71 3.29
C GLU A 83 -10.91 -7.48 3.28
N ASN A 84 -10.92 -8.66 2.67
CA ASN A 84 -12.12 -9.52 2.54
C ASN A 84 -13.36 -8.77 2.06
N GLY A 85 -13.20 -7.82 1.12
CA GLY A 85 -14.29 -7.01 0.58
C GLY A 85 -14.81 -5.93 1.54
N ARG A 86 -14.08 -5.61 2.60
CA ARG A 86 -14.37 -4.53 3.56
C ARG A 86 -13.26 -3.49 3.53
N VAL A 87 -13.65 -2.23 3.57
CA VAL A 87 -12.70 -1.10 3.62
C VAL A 87 -12.33 -0.83 5.06
N LEU A 88 -11.04 -0.90 5.33
CA LEU A 88 -10.43 -0.50 6.60
C LEU A 88 -9.88 0.91 6.48
N VAL A 89 -10.15 1.73 7.49
CA VAL A 89 -9.65 3.12 7.61
C VAL A 89 -8.96 3.31 8.96
N PRO A 90 -8.04 4.30 9.08
CA PRO A 90 -7.51 4.67 10.38
C PRO A 90 -8.63 5.02 11.35
N PHE A 91 -8.60 4.49 12.58
CA PHE A 91 -9.66 4.75 13.56
C PHE A 91 -9.82 6.24 13.90
N LYS A 92 -8.75 7.02 13.75
CA LYS A 92 -8.76 8.47 13.92
C LYS A 92 -9.72 9.19 12.96
N PHE A 93 -10.01 8.59 11.79
CA PHE A 93 -11.00 9.09 10.84
C PHE A 93 -12.33 9.44 11.52
N PHE A 94 -12.79 8.61 12.46
CA PHE A 94 -14.06 8.85 13.15
C PHE A 94 -14.02 10.03 14.10
N ALA A 95 -12.87 10.33 14.71
CA ALA A 95 -12.68 11.55 15.48
C ALA A 95 -12.72 12.79 14.59
N ASP A 96 -11.98 12.75 13.49
CA ASP A 96 -11.78 13.90 12.61
C ASP A 96 -13.05 14.23 11.80
N THR A 97 -13.88 13.21 11.47
CA THR A 97 -15.01 13.37 10.53
C THR A 97 -16.37 13.37 11.25
N PHE A 98 -16.57 12.47 12.21
CA PHE A 98 -17.81 12.40 12.99
C PHE A 98 -17.77 13.22 14.27
N GLY A 99 -16.60 13.69 14.68
CA GLY A 99 -16.41 14.28 15.99
C GLY A 99 -16.50 13.26 17.14
N ALA A 100 -16.28 11.97 16.83
CA ALA A 100 -16.31 10.91 17.82
C ALA A 100 -15.08 11.00 18.75
N THR A 101 -15.26 10.67 20.03
CA THR A 101 -14.14 10.45 20.94
C THR A 101 -13.53 9.09 20.67
N THR A 102 -12.23 9.05 20.36
CA THR A 102 -11.53 7.80 20.06
C THR A 102 -10.40 7.58 21.05
N SER A 103 -10.20 6.35 21.48
CA SER A 103 -9.09 5.94 22.32
C SER A 103 -8.51 4.61 21.89
N TRP A 104 -7.22 4.43 22.12
CA TRP A 104 -6.50 3.20 21.88
C TRP A 104 -5.80 2.73 23.14
N ASP A 105 -6.12 1.53 23.58
CA ASP A 105 -5.44 0.84 24.66
C ASP A 105 -4.40 -0.11 24.06
N ALA A 106 -3.14 0.20 24.26
CA ALA A 106 -2.03 -0.56 23.71
C ALA A 106 -1.79 -1.90 24.44
N GLU A 107 -2.21 -2.01 25.70
CA GLU A 107 -2.06 -3.23 26.50
C GLU A 107 -3.07 -4.29 26.06
N THR A 108 -4.33 -3.91 25.96
CA THR A 108 -5.42 -4.81 25.52
C THR A 108 -5.57 -4.83 24.00
N LYS A 109 -4.84 -3.97 23.27
CA LYS A 109 -4.98 -3.75 21.81
C LYS A 109 -6.43 -3.47 21.42
N THR A 110 -7.09 -2.64 22.18
CA THR A 110 -8.51 -2.33 22.00
C THR A 110 -8.68 -0.87 21.61
N VAL A 111 -9.42 -0.65 20.51
CA VAL A 111 -9.89 0.68 20.13
C VAL A 111 -11.30 0.88 20.66
N THR A 112 -11.56 2.06 21.19
CA THR A 112 -12.89 2.49 21.61
C THR A 112 -13.26 3.78 20.88
N CYS A 113 -14.45 3.81 20.29
CA CYS A 113 -15.03 4.98 19.62
C CYS A 113 -16.39 5.29 20.26
N THR A 114 -16.59 6.54 20.68
CA THR A 114 -17.85 7.01 21.26
C THR A 114 -18.39 8.19 20.47
N TYR A 115 -19.63 8.09 20.02
CA TYR A 115 -20.33 9.16 19.34
C TYR A 115 -21.74 9.27 19.88
N GLY A 116 -22.10 10.43 20.46
CA GLY A 116 -23.34 10.58 21.21
C GLY A 116 -23.42 9.58 22.38
N GLU A 117 -24.48 8.78 22.40
CA GLU A 117 -24.68 7.73 23.41
C GLU A 117 -24.13 6.35 22.96
N THR A 118 -23.67 6.24 21.72
CA THR A 118 -23.18 4.97 21.16
C THR A 118 -21.71 4.78 21.44
N THR A 119 -21.35 3.69 22.05
CA THR A 119 -19.96 3.29 22.31
C THR A 119 -19.64 1.96 21.64
N ILE A 120 -18.58 1.97 20.83
CA ILE A 120 -18.05 0.79 20.14
C ILE A 120 -16.67 0.47 20.68
N SER A 121 -16.44 -0.79 21.02
CA SER A 121 -15.12 -1.27 21.43
C SER A 121 -14.74 -2.50 20.61
N MET A 122 -13.54 -2.47 20.02
CA MET A 122 -13.02 -3.53 19.14
C MET A 122 -11.57 -3.87 19.50
N THR A 123 -11.31 -5.14 19.76
CA THR A 123 -9.94 -5.62 20.03
C THR A 123 -9.31 -6.10 18.74
N ALA A 124 -8.03 -5.78 18.52
CA ALA A 124 -7.28 -6.21 17.34
C ALA A 124 -7.33 -7.73 17.17
N HIS A 125 -7.52 -8.17 15.92
CA HIS A 125 -7.65 -9.57 15.52
C HIS A 125 -8.85 -10.32 16.10
N SER A 126 -9.77 -9.64 16.79
CA SER A 126 -11.01 -10.23 17.29
C SER A 126 -12.16 -10.05 16.30
N GLN A 127 -12.87 -11.12 16.01
CA GLN A 127 -14.11 -11.08 15.21
C GLN A 127 -15.35 -10.71 16.03
N VAL A 128 -15.16 -10.17 17.21
CA VAL A 128 -16.22 -9.69 18.07
C VAL A 128 -15.97 -8.26 18.47
N MET A 129 -16.95 -7.40 18.23
CA MET A 129 -16.98 -6.04 18.77
C MET A 129 -18.03 -5.94 19.89
N LYS A 130 -17.88 -4.94 20.72
CA LYS A 130 -18.91 -4.53 21.68
C LYS A 130 -19.57 -3.25 21.18
N LEU A 131 -20.88 -3.27 21.06
CA LEU A 131 -21.72 -2.11 20.79
C LEU A 131 -22.60 -1.89 22.02
N ASP A 132 -22.40 -0.80 22.72
CA ASP A 132 -23.09 -0.47 23.99
C ASP A 132 -23.09 -1.65 24.98
N GLY A 133 -21.91 -2.30 25.09
CA GLY A 133 -21.70 -3.48 25.94
C GLY A 133 -22.19 -4.82 25.38
N LYS A 134 -22.91 -4.84 24.25
CA LYS A 134 -23.40 -6.07 23.62
C LYS A 134 -22.38 -6.60 22.62
N ASN A 135 -22.11 -7.91 22.64
CA ASN A 135 -21.21 -8.54 21.69
C ASN A 135 -21.88 -8.69 20.32
N ILE A 136 -21.21 -8.23 19.27
CA ILE A 136 -21.63 -8.34 17.87
C ILE A 136 -20.50 -8.97 17.08
N ALA A 137 -20.78 -9.97 16.25
CA ALA A 137 -19.82 -10.56 15.36
C ALA A 137 -19.49 -9.60 14.21
N VAL A 138 -18.20 -9.49 13.86
CA VAL A 138 -17.71 -8.70 12.73
C VAL A 138 -16.99 -9.61 11.75
N GLU A 139 -17.16 -9.33 10.46
CA GLU A 139 -16.55 -10.16 9.40
C GLU A 139 -15.06 -9.91 9.28
N VAL A 140 -14.63 -8.66 9.47
CA VAL A 140 -13.23 -8.26 9.42
C VAL A 140 -12.86 -7.58 10.74
N PRO A 141 -11.85 -8.09 11.44
CA PRO A 141 -11.41 -7.52 12.70
C PRO A 141 -10.67 -6.19 12.49
N VAL A 142 -10.39 -5.52 13.60
CA VAL A 142 -9.40 -4.43 13.63
C VAL A 142 -8.01 -5.01 13.38
N ASP A 143 -7.23 -4.35 12.55
CA ASP A 143 -5.83 -4.70 12.29
C ASP A 143 -4.88 -3.51 12.52
N ILE A 144 -3.59 -3.80 12.64
CA ILE A 144 -2.55 -2.80 12.82
C ILE A 144 -1.65 -2.82 11.58
N ILE A 145 -1.84 -1.83 10.70
CA ILE A 145 -1.13 -1.72 9.43
C ILE A 145 -0.25 -0.46 9.47
N ASN A 146 1.04 -0.61 9.20
CA ASN A 146 2.00 0.50 9.23
C ASN A 146 1.96 1.31 10.56
N SER A 147 1.82 0.61 11.68
CA SER A 147 1.67 1.22 13.02
C SER A 147 0.42 2.09 13.18
N LYS A 148 -0.57 1.94 12.31
CA LYS A 148 -1.89 2.56 12.41
C LYS A 148 -2.94 1.51 12.71
N VAL A 149 -3.83 1.83 13.63
CA VAL A 149 -4.98 0.98 13.94
C VAL A 149 -6.04 1.20 12.86
N MET A 150 -6.32 0.17 12.10
CA MET A 150 -7.26 0.18 10.98
C MET A 150 -8.54 -0.52 11.38
N VAL A 151 -9.67 0.11 11.12
CA VAL A 151 -10.99 -0.39 11.55
C VAL A 151 -11.96 -0.46 10.37
N PRO A 152 -12.91 -1.42 10.35
CA PRO A 152 -13.87 -1.55 9.27
C PRO A 152 -14.85 -0.38 9.27
N ILE A 153 -14.76 0.46 8.23
CA ILE A 153 -15.51 1.72 8.13
C ILE A 153 -17.02 1.53 8.24
N ARG A 154 -17.57 0.50 7.55
CA ARG A 154 -19.01 0.26 7.50
C ARG A 154 -19.57 -0.03 8.88
N VAL A 155 -18.93 -0.91 9.63
CA VAL A 155 -19.44 -1.36 10.93
C VAL A 155 -19.58 -0.19 11.89
N ILE A 156 -18.55 0.66 11.99
CA ILE A 156 -18.56 1.81 12.91
C ILE A 156 -19.51 2.90 12.42
N ALA A 157 -19.42 3.29 11.14
CA ALA A 157 -20.25 4.36 10.60
C ALA A 157 -21.76 4.02 10.66
N THR A 158 -22.14 2.77 10.36
CA THR A 158 -23.56 2.37 10.48
C THR A 158 -24.03 2.31 11.93
N SER A 159 -23.17 1.94 12.86
CA SER A 159 -23.51 2.01 14.29
C SER A 159 -23.69 3.45 14.78
N PHE A 160 -23.09 4.42 14.12
CA PHE A 160 -23.29 5.86 14.36
C PHE A 160 -24.47 6.46 13.58
N GLY A 161 -25.25 5.62 12.89
CA GLY A 161 -26.45 6.03 12.15
C GLY A 161 -26.16 6.52 10.72
N ALA A 162 -24.93 6.41 10.22
CA ALA A 162 -24.58 6.79 8.85
C ALA A 162 -24.89 5.67 7.85
N ASN A 163 -25.21 6.06 6.62
CA ASN A 163 -25.33 5.14 5.49
C ASN A 163 -23.96 4.99 4.80
N VAL A 164 -23.56 3.75 4.50
CA VAL A 164 -22.27 3.44 3.86
C VAL A 164 -22.50 2.63 2.59
N SER A 165 -22.09 3.17 1.46
CA SER A 165 -22.09 2.51 0.15
C SER A 165 -20.70 2.40 -0.43
N TRP A 166 -20.54 1.56 -1.46
CA TRP A 166 -19.30 1.37 -2.19
C TRP A 166 -19.50 1.74 -3.66
N ASP A 167 -18.74 2.71 -4.13
CA ASP A 167 -18.66 3.06 -5.54
C ASP A 167 -17.48 2.30 -6.17
N SER A 168 -17.81 1.30 -6.98
CA SER A 168 -16.82 0.41 -7.60
C SER A 168 -16.03 1.11 -8.71
N ASP A 169 -16.63 2.07 -9.40
CA ASP A 169 -16.00 2.78 -10.52
C ASP A 169 -14.94 3.75 -10.02
N ARG A 170 -15.25 4.45 -8.92
CA ARG A 170 -14.33 5.39 -8.26
C ARG A 170 -13.48 4.73 -7.18
N LYS A 171 -13.72 3.44 -6.85
CA LYS A 171 -13.12 2.74 -5.68
C LYS A 171 -13.26 3.57 -4.38
N THR A 172 -14.43 4.10 -4.16
CA THR A 172 -14.69 5.03 -3.07
C THR A 172 -15.72 4.47 -2.09
N ALA A 173 -15.40 4.50 -0.81
CA ALA A 173 -16.39 4.28 0.24
C ALA A 173 -17.13 5.59 0.50
N VAL A 174 -18.43 5.61 0.23
CA VAL A 174 -19.28 6.81 0.36
C VAL A 174 -20.08 6.70 1.65
N ILE A 175 -19.97 7.72 2.51
CA ILE A 175 -20.63 7.82 3.80
C ILE A 175 -21.51 9.05 3.81
N ASN A 176 -22.78 8.86 4.15
CA ASN A 176 -23.73 9.94 4.32
C ASN A 176 -24.36 9.85 5.72
N THR A 177 -24.27 10.93 6.46
CA THR A 177 -25.05 11.14 7.70
C THR A 177 -26.37 11.77 7.32
N GLY A 178 -27.47 11.26 7.86
CA GLY A 178 -28.82 11.80 7.64
C GLY A 178 -29.00 13.18 8.27
#